data_1486ee3b3dbd128a4928e1c24535a26f
#
_entry.id   1486ee3b3dbd128a4928e1c24535a26f
#
_cell.length_a   1.000
_cell.length_b   1.000
_cell.length_c   1.000
_cell.angle_alpha   90.00
_cell.angle_beta   90.00
_cell.angle_gamma   90.00
#
_symmetry.space_group_name_H-M   'P 1'
#
loop_
_entity.id
_entity.type
_entity.pdbx_description
1 polymer ?
#
loop_
_entity_poly.entity_id
_entity_poly.type
_entity_poly.pdbx_seq_one_letter_code
_entity_poly.pdbx_strand_id
1 'polypeptide(L)'
;MLAGPSGVGKVAIVARLLAALPDLELSISATTRQPRPREDEGRHYHFVGRGKFDEMAEAGGFLEWADIFGERYGTPREPIDRALAEGRDVLVEIDVQGARQVKAAEPEAYMVFITPPSLQELERRLRTRGSETDHQIRGRLAKASEELAAEPEFDVTVVNDDLETAAREVVEIVDRLRRRTINGGHSRVKERKH
;
A
#
# COMPACT_ATOMS: atom_id res chain seq x y z
N MET A 1 -2.78 -0.35 5.97
CA MET A 1 -2.30 -0.11 4.59
C MET A 1 -1.13 0.86 4.58
N LEU A 2 -0.28 0.79 3.56
CA LEU A 2 0.92 1.61 3.40
C LEU A 2 0.81 2.42 2.12
N ALA A 3 0.84 3.75 2.21
CA ALA A 3 0.79 4.62 1.05
C ALA A 3 1.87 5.72 1.12
N GLY A 4 1.97 6.51 0.07
CA GLY A 4 2.93 7.60 -0.04
C GLY A 4 3.42 7.77 -1.47
N PRO A 5 4.19 8.83 -1.77
CA PRO A 5 4.55 9.19 -3.12
C PRO A 5 5.39 8.13 -3.84
N SER A 6 5.29 8.16 -5.17
CA SER A 6 6.10 7.30 -6.02
C SER A 6 7.59 7.62 -5.82
N GLY A 7 8.41 6.58 -5.62
CA GLY A 7 9.85 6.75 -5.40
C GLY A 7 10.29 6.87 -3.94
N VAL A 8 9.35 6.96 -3.00
CA VAL A 8 9.67 7.09 -1.57
C VAL A 8 10.28 5.83 -0.94
N GLY A 9 10.20 4.66 -1.62
CA GLY A 9 10.81 3.42 -1.13
C GLY A 9 9.85 2.42 -0.50
N LYS A 10 8.54 2.53 -0.72
CA LYS A 10 7.52 1.61 -0.17
C LYS A 10 7.85 0.13 -0.39
N VAL A 11 8.17 -0.27 -1.62
CA VAL A 11 8.53 -1.66 -1.97
C VAL A 11 9.67 -2.20 -1.11
N ALA A 12 10.69 -1.38 -0.85
CA ALA A 12 11.83 -1.79 -0.01
C ALA A 12 11.41 -1.93 1.47
N ILE A 13 10.57 -1.03 1.98
CA ILE A 13 9.99 -1.13 3.33
C ILE A 13 9.13 -2.40 3.44
N VAL A 14 8.22 -2.64 2.48
CA VAL A 14 7.37 -3.84 2.45
C VAL A 14 8.23 -5.12 2.51
N ALA A 15 9.31 -5.19 1.73
CA ALA A 15 10.21 -6.35 1.77
C ALA A 15 10.82 -6.58 3.16
N ARG A 16 11.17 -5.50 3.92
CA ARG A 16 11.66 -5.60 5.30
C ARG A 16 10.57 -6.03 6.27
N LEU A 17 9.36 -5.50 6.10
CA LEU A 17 8.22 -5.90 6.92
C LEU A 17 7.92 -7.39 6.79
N LEU A 18 7.82 -7.90 5.56
CA LEU A 18 7.56 -9.32 5.32
C LEU A 18 8.66 -10.24 5.84
N ALA A 19 9.91 -9.78 5.84
CA ALA A 19 11.02 -10.51 6.45
C ALA A 19 10.96 -10.52 7.99
N ALA A 20 10.49 -9.43 8.61
CA ALA A 20 10.39 -9.29 10.06
C ALA A 20 9.08 -9.91 10.62
N LEU A 21 8.02 -9.92 9.82
CA LEU A 21 6.67 -10.36 10.18
C LEU A 21 6.19 -11.43 9.18
N PRO A 22 6.65 -12.68 9.29
CA PRO A 22 6.37 -13.73 8.30
C PRO A 22 4.89 -14.16 8.23
N ASP A 23 4.10 -13.82 9.22
CA ASP A 23 2.64 -14.03 9.30
C ASP A 23 1.81 -12.85 8.74
N LEU A 24 2.47 -11.75 8.33
CA LEU A 24 1.83 -10.64 7.64
C LEU A 24 1.66 -10.98 6.16
N GLU A 25 0.42 -10.99 5.68
CA GLU A 25 0.13 -11.26 4.27
C GLU A 25 0.18 -9.99 3.44
N LEU A 26 0.90 -10.02 2.31
CA LEU A 26 0.90 -8.93 1.34
C LEU A 26 -0.21 -9.15 0.32
N SER A 27 -1.11 -8.17 0.18
CA SER A 27 -2.06 -8.16 -0.92
C SER A 27 -1.33 -7.88 -2.25
N ILE A 28 -1.51 -8.79 -3.22
CA ILE A 28 -0.94 -8.65 -4.56
C ILE A 28 -1.95 -7.95 -5.46
N SER A 29 -1.61 -6.76 -5.94
CA SER A 29 -2.46 -5.97 -6.83
C SER A 29 -2.52 -6.56 -8.24
N ALA A 30 -3.65 -6.37 -8.92
CA ALA A 30 -3.78 -6.63 -10.35
C ALA A 30 -3.42 -5.38 -11.16
N THR A 31 -2.88 -5.57 -12.36
CA THR A 31 -2.56 -4.47 -13.28
C THR A 31 -2.73 -4.87 -14.73
N THR A 32 -3.11 -3.90 -15.58
CA THR A 32 -3.15 -4.09 -17.05
C THR A 32 -1.81 -3.86 -17.72
N ARG A 33 -0.85 -3.30 -17.00
CA ARG A 33 0.50 -3.05 -17.48
C ARG A 33 1.24 -4.37 -17.78
N GLN A 34 2.03 -4.38 -18.83
CA GLN A 34 2.95 -5.49 -19.09
C GLN A 34 3.99 -5.64 -17.96
N PRO A 35 4.38 -6.88 -17.63
CA PRO A 35 5.45 -7.12 -16.66
C PRO A 35 6.77 -6.49 -17.10
N ARG A 36 7.51 -5.92 -16.15
CA ARG A 36 8.88 -5.44 -16.36
C ARG A 36 9.86 -6.61 -16.20
N PRO A 37 11.10 -6.49 -16.73
CA PRO A 37 12.14 -7.46 -16.42
C PRO A 37 12.27 -7.69 -14.90
N ARG A 38 12.27 -8.96 -14.48
CA ARG A 38 12.34 -9.42 -13.08
C ARG A 38 11.04 -9.22 -12.27
N GLU A 39 9.92 -8.95 -12.90
CA GLU A 39 8.61 -9.02 -12.25
C GLU A 39 7.97 -10.38 -12.57
N ASP A 40 7.48 -11.07 -11.55
CA ASP A 40 6.85 -12.37 -11.62
C ASP A 40 5.35 -12.27 -11.37
N GLU A 41 4.56 -13.02 -12.16
CA GLU A 41 3.12 -13.18 -11.96
C GLU A 41 2.81 -13.71 -10.55
N GLY A 42 1.80 -13.13 -9.89
CA GLY A 42 1.34 -13.57 -8.58
C GLY A 42 2.27 -13.24 -7.41
N ARG A 43 3.44 -12.65 -7.70
CA ARG A 43 4.39 -12.21 -6.68
C ARG A 43 4.51 -10.70 -6.58
N HIS A 44 4.61 -10.04 -7.74
CA HIS A 44 4.72 -8.58 -7.82
C HIS A 44 3.37 -7.97 -8.18
N TYR A 45 2.71 -8.56 -9.15
CA TYR A 45 1.36 -8.21 -9.60
C TYR A 45 0.66 -9.45 -10.17
N HIS A 46 -0.67 -9.37 -10.27
CA HIS A 46 -1.46 -10.17 -11.20
C HIS A 46 -1.57 -9.39 -12.51
N PHE A 47 -0.83 -9.82 -13.55
CA PHE A 47 -0.83 -9.15 -14.84
C PHE A 47 -2.02 -9.64 -15.67
N VAL A 48 -3.06 -8.83 -15.76
CA VAL A 48 -4.31 -9.19 -16.44
C VAL A 48 -4.55 -8.32 -17.68
N GLY A 49 -5.23 -8.89 -18.68
CA GLY A 49 -5.67 -8.11 -19.83
C GLY A 49 -6.73 -7.07 -19.42
N ARG A 50 -6.82 -5.96 -20.18
CA ARG A 50 -7.75 -4.86 -19.88
C ARG A 50 -9.20 -5.33 -19.75
N GLY A 51 -9.67 -6.20 -20.68
CA GLY A 51 -11.03 -6.75 -20.61
C GLY A 51 -11.30 -7.55 -19.33
N LYS A 52 -10.32 -8.36 -18.89
CA LYS A 52 -10.44 -9.11 -17.64
C LYS A 52 -10.47 -8.19 -16.42
N PHE A 53 -9.67 -7.12 -16.44
CA PHE A 53 -9.69 -6.11 -15.39
C PHE A 53 -11.06 -5.42 -15.31
N ASP A 54 -11.65 -5.07 -16.47
CA ASP A 54 -12.97 -4.44 -16.55
C ASP A 54 -14.07 -5.36 -15.99
N GLU A 55 -14.08 -6.63 -16.36
CA GLU A 55 -14.98 -7.63 -15.80
C GLU A 55 -14.88 -7.70 -14.27
N MET A 56 -13.65 -7.72 -13.74
CA MET A 56 -13.43 -7.74 -12.29
C MET A 56 -13.92 -6.46 -11.61
N ALA A 57 -13.70 -5.29 -12.23
CA ALA A 57 -14.15 -4.01 -11.68
C ALA A 57 -15.67 -3.90 -11.68
N GLU A 58 -16.34 -4.29 -12.77
CA GLU A 58 -17.81 -4.30 -12.87
C GLU A 58 -18.46 -5.28 -11.89
N ALA A 59 -17.80 -6.40 -11.61
CA ALA A 59 -18.24 -7.37 -10.61
C ALA A 59 -17.97 -6.94 -9.15
N GLY A 60 -17.38 -5.76 -8.91
CA GLY A 60 -16.99 -5.31 -7.56
C GLY A 60 -15.85 -6.11 -6.95
N GLY A 61 -15.02 -6.76 -7.78
CA GLY A 61 -13.96 -7.66 -7.37
C GLY A 61 -12.72 -6.96 -6.81
N PHE A 62 -12.69 -5.61 -6.80
CA PHE A 62 -11.60 -4.84 -6.22
C PHE A 62 -12.03 -4.12 -4.93
N LEU A 63 -11.13 -4.06 -3.98
CA LEU A 63 -11.25 -3.20 -2.80
C LEU A 63 -11.10 -1.73 -3.19
N GLU A 64 -10.15 -1.46 -4.10
CA GLU A 64 -9.91 -0.18 -4.75
C GLU A 64 -9.32 -0.42 -6.15
N TRP A 65 -9.46 0.52 -7.04
CA TRP A 65 -8.71 0.55 -8.29
C TRP A 65 -8.58 1.97 -8.84
N ALA A 66 -7.54 2.19 -9.66
CA ALA A 66 -7.27 3.48 -10.28
C ALA A 66 -6.63 3.32 -11.68
N ASP A 67 -6.82 4.33 -12.53
CA ASP A 67 -6.05 4.51 -13.76
C ASP A 67 -4.82 5.36 -13.44
N ILE A 68 -3.64 4.83 -13.71
CA ILE A 68 -2.38 5.49 -13.42
C ILE A 68 -1.53 5.47 -14.70
N PHE A 69 -1.40 6.64 -15.33
CA PHE A 69 -0.68 6.81 -16.59
C PHE A 69 -1.19 5.91 -17.74
N GLY A 70 -2.51 5.69 -17.80
CA GLY A 70 -3.17 4.90 -18.86
C GLY A 70 -3.20 3.40 -18.60
N GLU A 71 -2.58 2.94 -17.50
CA GLU A 71 -2.66 1.57 -17.01
C GLU A 71 -3.50 1.49 -15.74
N ARG A 72 -4.24 0.39 -15.60
CA ARG A 72 -5.07 0.16 -14.42
C ARG A 72 -4.35 -0.65 -13.38
N TYR A 73 -4.59 -0.28 -12.13
CA TYR A 73 -4.11 -0.98 -10.95
C TYR A 73 -5.28 -1.15 -10.00
N GLY A 74 -5.40 -2.31 -9.36
CA GLY A 74 -6.46 -2.55 -8.39
C GLY A 74 -6.08 -3.65 -7.43
N THR A 75 -6.61 -3.56 -6.23
CA THR A 75 -6.40 -4.50 -5.13
C THR A 75 -7.55 -5.50 -5.11
N PRO A 76 -7.35 -6.79 -5.49
CA PRO A 76 -8.40 -7.80 -5.45
C PRO A 76 -8.96 -7.96 -4.03
N ARG A 77 -10.28 -7.94 -3.89
CA ARG A 77 -10.98 -8.01 -2.59
C ARG A 77 -10.94 -9.41 -1.98
N GLU A 78 -11.21 -10.43 -2.78
CA GLU A 78 -11.40 -11.81 -2.30
C GLU A 78 -10.22 -12.36 -1.48
N PRO A 79 -8.94 -12.21 -1.90
CA PRO A 79 -7.82 -12.68 -1.10
C PRO A 79 -7.72 -11.98 0.27
N ILE A 80 -8.05 -10.69 0.32
CA ILE A 80 -8.05 -9.90 1.55
C ILE A 80 -9.14 -10.40 2.50
N ASP A 81 -10.38 -10.50 2.00
CA ASP A 81 -11.53 -10.94 2.80
C ASP A 81 -11.29 -12.34 3.38
N ARG A 82 -10.71 -13.25 2.59
CA ARG A 82 -10.34 -14.59 3.04
C ARG A 82 -9.28 -14.55 4.14
N ALA A 83 -8.20 -13.80 3.96
CA ALA A 83 -7.14 -13.68 4.95
C ALA A 83 -7.64 -13.10 6.28
N LEU A 84 -8.46 -12.05 6.21
CA LEU A 84 -9.07 -11.43 7.39
C LEU A 84 -10.05 -12.39 8.09
N ALA A 85 -10.86 -13.17 7.35
CA ALA A 85 -11.74 -14.18 7.91
C ALA A 85 -10.99 -15.31 8.63
N GLU A 86 -9.76 -15.60 8.21
CA GLU A 86 -8.83 -16.55 8.86
C GLU A 86 -8.05 -15.91 10.02
N GLY A 87 -8.31 -14.65 10.36
CA GLY A 87 -7.65 -13.92 11.45
C GLY A 87 -6.23 -13.47 11.14
N ARG A 88 -5.85 -13.43 9.85
CA ARG A 88 -4.55 -12.94 9.41
C ARG A 88 -4.56 -11.44 9.16
N ASP A 89 -3.45 -10.79 9.45
CA ASP A 89 -3.25 -9.39 9.09
C ASP A 89 -2.85 -9.26 7.62
N VAL A 90 -3.41 -8.26 6.95
CA VAL A 90 -3.12 -7.98 5.54
C VAL A 90 -2.49 -6.61 5.38
N LEU A 91 -1.35 -6.57 4.71
CA LEU A 91 -0.69 -5.35 4.26
C LEU A 91 -1.13 -5.04 2.83
N VAL A 92 -1.66 -3.85 2.62
CA VAL A 92 -1.98 -3.32 1.28
C VAL A 92 -1.02 -2.19 0.96
N GLU A 93 -0.24 -2.29 -0.13
CA GLU A 93 0.61 -1.23 -0.65
C GLU A 93 -0.07 -0.56 -1.84
N ILE A 94 -0.46 0.69 -1.69
CA ILE A 94 -1.26 1.44 -2.67
C ILE A 94 -0.78 2.89 -2.81
N ASP A 95 -1.35 3.62 -3.77
CA ASP A 95 -1.19 5.07 -3.84
C ASP A 95 -2.21 5.80 -2.94
N VAL A 96 -2.12 7.12 -2.87
CA VAL A 96 -3.00 7.95 -2.04
C VAL A 96 -4.46 7.86 -2.50
N GLN A 97 -4.71 7.77 -3.81
CA GLN A 97 -6.07 7.67 -4.35
C GLN A 97 -6.72 6.35 -3.93
N GLY A 98 -5.98 5.23 -4.04
CA GLY A 98 -6.43 3.93 -3.57
C GLY A 98 -6.65 3.91 -2.05
N ALA A 99 -5.76 4.54 -1.27
CA ALA A 99 -5.90 4.64 0.18
C ALA A 99 -7.21 5.31 0.61
N ARG A 100 -7.62 6.37 -0.08
CA ARG A 100 -8.93 7.03 0.16
C ARG A 100 -10.11 6.11 -0.14
N GLN A 101 -10.05 5.35 -1.24
CA GLN A 101 -11.09 4.38 -1.59
C GLN A 101 -11.18 3.26 -0.54
N VAL A 102 -10.03 2.71 -0.13
CA VAL A 102 -10.01 1.68 0.92
C VAL A 102 -10.55 2.22 2.24
N LYS A 103 -10.15 3.44 2.65
CA LYS A 103 -10.65 4.03 3.91
C LYS A 103 -12.16 4.28 3.89
N ALA A 104 -12.71 4.60 2.72
CA ALA A 104 -14.15 4.76 2.56
C ALA A 104 -14.91 3.42 2.63
N ALA A 105 -14.34 2.34 2.07
CA ALA A 105 -14.91 0.99 2.09
C ALA A 105 -14.70 0.28 3.43
N GLU A 106 -13.54 0.49 4.06
CA GLU A 106 -13.08 -0.16 5.29
C GLU A 106 -12.60 0.91 6.29
N PRO A 107 -13.51 1.58 7.01
CA PRO A 107 -13.16 2.69 7.92
C PRO A 107 -12.19 2.31 9.04
N GLU A 108 -12.15 1.04 9.44
CA GLU A 108 -11.24 0.51 10.46
C GLU A 108 -9.81 0.25 9.93
N ALA A 109 -9.60 0.34 8.62
CA ALA A 109 -8.27 0.15 8.03
C ALA A 109 -7.30 1.22 8.54
N TYR A 110 -6.15 0.78 9.09
CA TYR A 110 -5.12 1.67 9.61
C TYR A 110 -4.20 2.15 8.49
N MET A 111 -4.00 3.45 8.39
CA MET A 111 -3.31 4.11 7.29
C MET A 111 -1.94 4.63 7.72
N VAL A 112 -0.87 4.09 7.12
CA VAL A 112 0.51 4.54 7.32
C VAL A 112 0.96 5.31 6.08
N PHE A 113 1.38 6.56 6.25
CA PHE A 113 1.95 7.37 5.18
C PHE A 113 3.47 7.31 5.22
N ILE A 114 4.09 6.96 4.10
CA ILE A 114 5.56 7.01 3.95
C ILE A 114 5.93 8.28 3.21
N THR A 115 6.74 9.10 3.84
CA THR A 115 7.22 10.37 3.27
C THR A 115 8.74 10.37 3.10
N PRO A 116 9.29 11.06 2.10
CA PRO A 116 10.73 11.31 2.03
C PRO A 116 11.10 12.43 3.03
N PRO A 117 12.37 12.57 3.43
CA PRO A 117 12.79 13.68 4.29
C PRO A 117 12.67 15.05 3.60
N SER A 118 12.68 15.08 2.26
CA SER A 118 12.43 16.27 1.46
C SER A 118 12.09 15.93 0.01
N LEU A 119 11.48 16.89 -0.72
CA LEU A 119 11.28 16.74 -2.18
C LEU A 119 12.60 16.66 -2.95
N GLN A 120 13.65 17.34 -2.49
CA GLN A 120 14.98 17.27 -3.11
C GLN A 120 15.56 15.86 -3.00
N GLU A 121 15.39 15.20 -1.85
CA GLU A 121 15.84 13.82 -1.67
C GLU A 121 15.03 12.86 -2.55
N LEU A 122 13.73 13.07 -2.69
CA LEU A 122 12.89 12.29 -3.60
C LEU A 122 13.35 12.45 -5.05
N GLU A 123 13.63 13.69 -5.49
CA GLU A 123 14.18 13.96 -6.82
C GLU A 123 15.50 13.24 -7.04
N ARG A 124 16.42 13.32 -6.07
CA ARG A 124 17.70 12.63 -6.12
C ARG A 124 17.52 11.12 -6.30
N ARG A 125 16.60 10.49 -5.55
CA ARG A 125 16.29 9.06 -5.65
C ARG A 125 15.73 8.68 -7.02
N LEU A 126 14.82 9.48 -7.58
CA LEU A 126 14.26 9.27 -8.91
C LEU A 126 15.34 9.34 -9.99
N ARG A 127 16.23 10.36 -9.93
CA ARG A 127 17.35 10.51 -10.88
C ARG A 127 18.36 9.37 -10.80
N THR A 128 18.71 8.91 -9.60
CA THR A 128 19.69 7.83 -9.38
C THR A 128 19.23 6.50 -9.97
N ARG A 129 17.91 6.25 -10.12
CA ARG A 129 17.38 5.05 -10.78
C ARG A 129 17.72 4.98 -12.28
N GLY A 130 18.01 6.10 -12.91
CA GLY A 130 18.54 6.19 -14.28
C GLY A 130 17.60 5.71 -15.39
N SER A 131 16.37 5.33 -15.09
CA SER A 131 15.40 4.76 -16.03
C SER A 131 14.40 5.79 -16.60
N GLU A 132 14.53 7.07 -16.24
CA GLU A 132 13.53 8.09 -16.53
C GLU A 132 14.15 9.34 -17.15
N THR A 133 13.40 9.95 -18.07
CA THR A 133 13.75 11.24 -18.65
C THR A 133 13.44 12.39 -17.67
N ASP A 134 14.07 13.55 -17.87
CA ASP A 134 13.79 14.75 -17.07
C ASP A 134 12.30 15.16 -17.11
N HIS A 135 11.61 14.91 -18.22
CA HIS A 135 10.18 15.19 -18.33
C HIS A 135 9.36 14.27 -17.41
N GLN A 136 9.68 12.97 -17.40
CA GLN A 136 9.03 11.99 -16.54
C GLN A 136 9.30 12.28 -15.06
N ILE A 137 10.53 12.67 -14.71
CA ILE A 137 10.89 13.05 -13.32
C ILE A 137 10.09 14.27 -12.87
N ARG A 138 9.98 15.33 -13.69
CA ARG A 138 9.15 16.50 -13.35
C ARG A 138 7.68 16.13 -13.14
N GLY A 139 7.10 15.30 -14.00
CA GLY A 139 5.72 14.82 -13.83
C GLY A 139 5.52 14.04 -12.53
N ARG A 140 6.49 13.19 -12.16
CA ARG A 140 6.44 12.45 -10.90
C ARG A 140 6.60 13.33 -9.67
N LEU A 141 7.45 14.34 -9.73
CA LEU A 141 7.61 15.30 -8.63
C LEU A 141 6.37 16.14 -8.42
N ALA A 142 5.72 16.57 -9.50
CA ALA A 142 4.44 17.28 -9.41
C ALA A 142 3.38 16.40 -8.72
N LYS A 143 3.21 15.15 -9.19
CA LYS A 143 2.30 14.19 -8.55
C LYS A 143 2.68 13.91 -7.08
N ALA A 144 3.98 13.75 -6.79
CA ALA A 144 4.45 13.52 -5.42
C ALA A 144 4.14 14.70 -4.50
N SER A 145 4.21 15.95 -4.98
CA SER A 145 3.83 17.12 -4.21
C SER A 145 2.34 17.11 -3.85
N GLU A 146 1.47 16.68 -4.78
CA GLU A 146 0.03 16.51 -4.52
C GLU A 146 -0.22 15.37 -3.52
N GLU A 147 0.49 14.24 -3.67
CA GLU A 147 0.38 13.09 -2.76
C GLU A 147 0.87 13.44 -1.34
N LEU A 148 1.92 14.26 -1.20
CA LEU A 148 2.41 14.73 0.10
C LEU A 148 1.39 15.61 0.83
N ALA A 149 0.57 16.37 0.11
CA ALA A 149 -0.49 17.18 0.72
C ALA A 149 -1.59 16.33 1.40
N ALA A 150 -1.68 15.04 1.07
CA ALA A 150 -2.64 14.12 1.68
C ALA A 150 -2.14 13.49 3.00
N GLU A 151 -0.91 13.75 3.42
CA GLU A 151 -0.34 13.22 4.67
C GLU A 151 -1.29 13.36 5.88
N PRO A 152 -1.98 14.51 6.12
CA PRO A 152 -2.87 14.66 7.27
C PRO A 152 -4.11 13.74 7.27
N GLU A 153 -4.39 13.03 6.17
CA GLU A 153 -5.50 12.08 6.05
C GLU A 153 -5.16 10.70 6.64
N PHE A 154 -3.90 10.49 7.03
CA PHE A 154 -3.37 9.20 7.49
C PHE A 154 -3.26 9.16 9.02
N ASP A 155 -3.36 7.95 9.56
CA ASP A 155 -3.31 7.72 11.02
C ASP A 155 -1.90 7.96 11.59
N VAL A 156 -0.86 7.76 10.78
CA VAL A 156 0.55 8.00 11.15
C VAL A 156 1.41 8.22 9.91
N THR A 157 2.46 9.04 10.06
CA THR A 157 3.49 9.28 9.05
C THR A 157 4.82 8.70 9.50
N VAL A 158 5.52 8.04 8.58
CA VAL A 158 6.89 7.53 8.76
C VAL A 158 7.80 8.17 7.72
N VAL A 159 8.86 8.81 8.17
CA VAL A 159 9.86 9.45 7.29
C VAL A 159 10.89 8.41 6.86
N ASN A 160 10.96 8.11 5.57
CA ASN A 160 11.97 7.23 5.01
C ASN A 160 13.23 8.04 4.64
N ASP A 161 13.98 8.44 5.65
CA ASP A 161 15.34 8.97 5.49
C ASP A 161 16.33 7.81 5.40
N ASP A 162 16.28 6.91 6.37
CA ASP A 162 17.01 5.63 6.40
C ASP A 162 16.03 4.46 6.32
N LEU A 163 16.27 3.55 5.37
CA LEU A 163 15.36 2.43 5.08
C LEU A 163 15.15 1.50 6.28
N GLU A 164 16.22 1.15 6.98
CA GLU A 164 16.13 0.17 8.08
C GLU A 164 15.41 0.78 9.29
N THR A 165 15.61 2.06 9.53
CA THR A 165 14.92 2.82 10.58
C THR A 165 13.42 2.95 10.26
N ALA A 166 13.07 3.36 9.02
CA ALA A 166 11.68 3.47 8.60
C ALA A 166 10.96 2.12 8.63
N ALA A 167 11.60 1.05 8.17
CA ALA A 167 11.02 -0.29 8.21
C ALA A 167 10.76 -0.76 9.65
N ARG A 168 11.69 -0.55 10.57
CA ARG A 168 11.54 -0.88 11.99
C ARG A 168 10.39 -0.11 12.62
N GLU A 169 10.25 1.18 12.32
CA GLU A 169 9.14 2.00 12.82
C GLU A 169 7.78 1.44 12.35
N VAL A 170 7.67 1.01 11.08
CA VAL A 170 6.44 0.39 10.59
C VAL A 170 6.18 -0.97 11.26
N VAL A 171 7.20 -1.79 11.52
CA VAL A 171 7.07 -3.03 12.30
C VAL A 171 6.50 -2.74 13.70
N GLU A 172 7.04 -1.75 14.39
CA GLU A 172 6.55 -1.36 15.73
C GLU A 172 5.09 -0.87 15.70
N ILE A 173 4.67 -0.21 14.61
CA ILE A 173 3.27 0.19 14.40
C ILE A 173 2.39 -1.06 14.27
N VAL A 174 2.75 -2.03 13.42
CA VAL A 174 2.00 -3.28 13.25
C VAL A 174 1.89 -4.04 14.58
N ASP A 175 2.98 -4.19 15.32
CA ASP A 175 2.98 -4.87 16.62
C ASP A 175 2.09 -4.17 17.66
N ARG A 176 2.04 -2.84 17.61
CA ARG A 176 1.16 -2.04 18.48
C ARG A 176 -0.31 -2.25 18.14
N LEU A 177 -0.65 -2.34 16.86
CA LEU A 177 -2.01 -2.62 16.39
C LEU A 177 -2.46 -4.02 16.82
N ARG A 178 -1.63 -5.04 16.62
CA ARG A 178 -1.89 -6.42 17.08
C ARG A 178 -2.20 -6.48 18.57
N ARG A 179 -1.40 -5.83 19.41
CA ARG A 179 -1.64 -5.75 20.87
C ARG A 179 -2.98 -5.10 21.23
N ARG A 180 -3.41 -4.07 20.48
CA ARG A 180 -4.71 -3.42 20.70
C ARG A 180 -5.88 -4.33 20.37
N THR A 181 -5.79 -5.08 19.27
CA THR A 181 -6.82 -6.03 18.85
C THR A 181 -6.99 -7.14 19.88
N ILE A 182 -5.90 -7.71 20.40
CA ILE A 182 -5.92 -8.74 21.45
C ILE A 182 -6.58 -8.21 22.73
N ASN A 183 -6.22 -7.00 23.17
CA ASN A 183 -6.75 -6.41 24.40
C ASN A 183 -8.21 -5.91 24.24
N GLY A 184 -8.61 -5.43 23.06
CA GLY A 184 -9.98 -4.99 22.76
C GLY A 184 -10.96 -6.13 22.53
N GLY A 185 -10.50 -7.29 22.05
CA GLY A 185 -11.31 -8.49 21.86
C GLY A 185 -11.88 -9.08 23.13
N HIS A 186 -11.23 -8.90 24.28
CA HIS A 186 -11.73 -9.34 25.59
C HIS A 186 -12.89 -8.47 26.14
N SER A 187 -13.05 -7.24 25.63
CA SER A 187 -14.11 -6.33 26.10
C SER A 187 -15.45 -6.57 25.38
N ARG A 188 -15.44 -7.08 24.14
CA ARG A 188 -16.68 -7.28 23.35
C ARG A 188 -17.41 -8.60 23.63
N VAL A 189 -16.78 -9.56 24.29
CA VAL A 189 -17.43 -10.87 24.62
C VAL A 189 -18.33 -10.80 25.87
N LYS A 190 -18.26 -9.73 26.67
CA LYS A 190 -19.06 -9.60 27.92
C LYS A 190 -20.42 -8.93 27.77
N GLU A 191 -20.80 -8.39 26.62
CA GLU A 191 -22.08 -7.67 26.44
C GLU A 191 -23.14 -8.40 25.59
N ARG A 192 -22.98 -9.69 25.31
CA ARG A 192 -24.07 -10.49 24.73
C ARG A 192 -24.51 -11.64 25.62
N LYS A 193 -25.03 -11.31 26.79
CA LYS A 193 -25.93 -12.14 27.60
C LYS A 193 -26.86 -11.23 28.36
N HIS A 194 -28.00 -10.93 27.74
CA HIS A 194 -29.33 -10.90 28.36
C HIS A 194 -30.37 -10.71 27.28
#